data_a5f357c2ac30b7996650fe867673afb9
#
_entry.id   a5f357c2ac30b7996650fe867673afb9
#
_cell.length_a   1.000
_cell.length_b   1.000
_cell.length_c   1.000
_cell.angle_alpha   90.00
_cell.angle_beta   90.00
_cell.angle_gamma   90.00
#
_symmetry.space_group_name_H-M   'P 1'
#
loop_
_entity.id
_entity.type
_entity.pdbx_description
1 polymer ?
#
loop_
_entity_poly.entity_id
_entity_poly.type
_entity_poly.pdbx_seq_one_letter_code
_entity_poly.pdbx_strand_id
1 'polypeptide(L)'
;EISECLVGSEMCIRDSYFGWYLGELEQNDEFFDKYHADYPDRCIGFSEYGADANPQYQSSHPEKGDYTESYQCVYHEHIAKMIADRPWLWATHVWNMFDFAADGRDEGGKHGENQKGLVTFDRKLKKDPFYLYKAYWSKEPFVHLCGSRYVDRAEDVTEIKVYSNLPEVSLYKDGQLVETKQGDKVFAFQLPITGKHSIEARSGEHSSVILVNKVDAPNPDYAMDNRKNVTNWFDGELDESCWSVKDNMAAAMADPKAGPILKQISDKAAAARGDVAAAVKDNPALVAMMERAMQRMTIESMLMQAGASEEDIKQLNRVLQGISKE
;
A
#
# COMPACT_ATOMS: atom_id res chain seq x y z
N GLU A 1 28.86 2.13 -10.90
CA GLU A 1 28.62 2.33 -9.45
C GLU A 1 27.31 3.10 -9.19
N ILE A 2 27.08 4.27 -9.81
CA ILE A 2 25.83 5.03 -9.66
C ILE A 2 24.65 4.27 -10.29
N SER A 3 24.86 3.58 -11.42
CA SER A 3 23.84 2.75 -12.05
C SER A 3 23.46 1.53 -11.22
N GLU A 4 24.40 0.96 -10.46
CA GLU A 4 24.11 -0.16 -9.55
C GLU A 4 23.32 0.27 -8.33
N CYS A 5 23.55 1.49 -7.81
CA CYS A 5 22.68 2.08 -6.76
C CYS A 5 21.28 2.36 -7.28
N LEU A 6 21.14 2.79 -8.54
CA LEU A 6 19.83 2.99 -9.18
C LEU A 6 19.10 1.67 -9.44
N VAL A 7 19.82 0.61 -9.83
CA VAL A 7 19.27 -0.74 -9.96
C VAL A 7 18.83 -1.27 -8.59
N GLY A 8 19.59 -0.99 -7.54
CA GLY A 8 19.18 -1.29 -6.16
C GLY A 8 17.92 -0.52 -5.74
N SER A 9 17.76 0.74 -6.16
CA SER A 9 16.55 1.52 -5.89
C SER A 9 15.34 1.02 -6.69
N GLU A 10 15.50 0.58 -7.92
CA GLU A 10 14.42 -0.04 -8.71
C GLU A 10 13.97 -1.38 -8.12
N MET A 11 14.88 -2.20 -7.61
CA MET A 11 14.51 -3.40 -6.85
C MET A 11 13.79 -3.04 -5.55
N CYS A 12 14.20 -1.99 -4.85
CA CYS A 12 13.50 -1.49 -3.67
C CYS A 12 12.07 -1.02 -3.97
N ILE A 13 11.82 -0.43 -5.14
CA ILE A 13 10.45 -0.05 -5.56
C ILE A 13 9.53 -1.27 -5.66
N ARG A 14 10.01 -2.39 -6.17
CA ARG A 14 9.23 -3.64 -6.28
C ARG A 14 8.96 -4.29 -4.94
N ASP A 15 9.93 -4.24 -4.05
CA ASP A 15 9.90 -4.94 -2.76
C ASP A 15 9.37 -4.06 -1.62
N SER A 16 9.12 -2.77 -1.88
CA SER A 16 8.71 -1.78 -0.89
C SER A 16 7.26 -1.88 -0.43
N TYR A 17 6.49 -2.84 -0.92
CA TYR A 17 5.08 -3.03 -0.56
C TYR A 17 4.80 -4.36 0.13
N PHE A 18 5.80 -4.99 0.74
CA PHE A 18 5.57 -6.11 1.64
C PHE A 18 4.68 -5.66 2.81
N GLY A 19 3.64 -6.45 3.09
CA GLY A 19 2.61 -6.09 4.06
C GLY A 19 1.51 -5.19 3.49
N TRP A 20 1.54 -4.83 2.19
CA TRP A 20 0.42 -4.17 1.53
C TRP A 20 0.03 -4.90 0.24
N TYR A 21 0.80 -4.80 -0.84
CA TYR A 21 0.54 -5.53 -2.08
C TYR A 21 1.07 -6.96 -2.05
N LEU A 22 2.19 -7.19 -1.38
CA LEU A 22 2.93 -8.45 -1.32
C LEU A 22 3.02 -8.96 0.11
N GLY A 23 3.21 -10.24 0.28
CA GLY A 23 3.66 -10.93 1.50
C GLY A 23 3.31 -10.28 2.83
N GLU A 24 4.22 -10.37 3.79
CA GLU A 24 4.05 -9.89 5.15
C GLU A 24 5.05 -8.76 5.48
N LEU A 25 4.77 -7.98 6.53
CA LEU A 25 5.59 -6.82 6.92
C LEU A 25 7.04 -7.17 7.24
N GLU A 26 7.27 -8.32 7.90
CA GLU A 26 8.56 -8.80 8.32
C GLU A 26 9.52 -9.10 7.15
N GLN A 27 8.98 -9.34 5.96
CA GLN A 27 9.78 -9.56 4.77
C GLN A 27 10.56 -8.31 4.33
N ASN A 28 10.13 -7.11 4.76
CA ASN A 28 10.95 -5.90 4.58
C ASN A 28 12.26 -6.01 5.38
N ASP A 29 12.18 -6.46 6.63
CA ASP A 29 13.35 -6.65 7.50
C ASP A 29 14.32 -7.65 6.90
N GLU A 30 13.81 -8.82 6.51
CA GLU A 30 14.59 -9.91 5.90
C GLU A 30 15.28 -9.46 4.62
N PHE A 31 14.57 -8.73 3.76
CA PHE A 31 15.11 -8.23 2.50
C PHE A 31 16.27 -7.25 2.73
N PHE A 32 16.07 -6.22 3.55
CA PHE A 32 17.09 -5.21 3.79
C PHE A 32 18.30 -5.77 4.52
N ASP A 33 18.09 -6.63 5.53
CA ASP A 33 19.18 -7.26 6.29
C ASP A 33 20.00 -8.20 5.39
N LYS A 34 19.34 -9.01 4.56
CA LYS A 34 20.01 -9.88 3.61
C LYS A 34 20.81 -9.06 2.58
N TYR A 35 20.20 -8.01 1.99
CA TYR A 35 20.90 -7.18 1.01
C TYR A 35 22.14 -6.52 1.62
N HIS A 36 22.02 -5.98 2.82
CA HIS A 36 23.15 -5.35 3.50
C HIS A 36 24.25 -6.37 3.85
N ALA A 37 23.88 -7.59 4.23
CA ALA A 37 24.82 -8.66 4.49
C ALA A 37 25.56 -9.11 3.21
N ASP A 38 24.83 -9.24 2.11
CA ASP A 38 25.39 -9.66 0.82
C ASP A 38 26.26 -8.55 0.16
N TYR A 39 25.93 -7.28 0.42
CA TYR A 39 26.59 -6.11 -0.20
C TYR A 39 26.89 -5.00 0.83
N PRO A 40 27.78 -5.25 1.81
CA PRO A 40 27.99 -4.32 2.94
C PRO A 40 28.59 -2.97 2.54
N ASP A 41 29.25 -2.90 1.39
CA ASP A 41 29.88 -1.68 0.87
C ASP A 41 28.96 -0.87 -0.05
N ARG A 42 27.72 -1.32 -0.27
CA ARG A 42 26.75 -0.61 -1.12
C ARG A 42 25.81 0.25 -0.30
N CYS A 43 25.58 1.47 -0.77
CA CYS A 43 24.52 2.30 -0.24
C CYS A 43 23.16 1.72 -0.62
N ILE A 44 22.27 1.56 0.34
CA ILE A 44 20.90 1.15 0.10
C ILE A 44 19.94 2.20 0.67
N GLY A 45 18.90 2.53 -0.09
CA GLY A 45 17.80 3.39 0.30
C GLY A 45 16.46 2.71 0.06
N PHE A 46 15.44 3.19 0.74
CA PHE A 46 14.07 2.76 0.58
C PHE A 46 13.33 3.81 -0.24
N SER A 47 13.16 3.56 -1.54
CA SER A 47 12.72 4.57 -2.50
C SER A 47 11.26 5.00 -2.29
N GLU A 48 10.38 4.06 -1.93
CA GLU A 48 9.02 4.37 -1.51
C GLU A 48 8.39 3.21 -0.72
N TYR A 49 7.48 3.53 0.19
CA TYR A 49 6.69 2.58 0.97
C TYR A 49 5.42 3.25 1.48
N GLY A 50 4.34 2.48 1.61
CA GLY A 50 3.06 3.00 2.10
C GLY A 50 1.90 2.03 1.90
N ALA A 51 0.89 2.17 2.75
CA ALA A 51 -0.38 1.46 2.67
C ALA A 51 -1.53 2.43 2.45
N ASP A 52 -2.51 2.05 1.64
CA ASP A 52 -3.72 2.86 1.43
C ASP A 52 -4.60 2.85 2.67
N ALA A 53 -5.24 3.98 2.98
CA ALA A 53 -6.25 4.08 4.03
C ALA A 53 -7.30 5.13 3.74
N ASN A 54 -8.55 4.72 3.87
CA ASN A 54 -9.68 5.62 3.94
C ASN A 54 -9.96 5.93 5.41
N PRO A 55 -9.87 7.20 5.87
CA PRO A 55 -10.07 7.55 7.27
C PRO A 55 -11.46 7.20 7.85
N GLN A 56 -12.43 6.91 6.99
CA GLN A 56 -13.74 6.41 7.40
C GLN A 56 -13.66 4.99 7.98
N TYR A 57 -12.74 4.15 7.43
CA TYR A 57 -12.65 2.75 7.82
C TYR A 57 -11.72 2.57 9.01
N GLN A 58 -12.16 1.78 9.98
CA GLN A 58 -11.48 1.54 11.25
C GLN A 58 -11.67 0.09 11.68
N SER A 59 -10.72 -0.48 12.41
CA SER A 59 -10.81 -1.86 12.89
C SER A 59 -10.08 -2.04 14.22
N SER A 60 -10.65 -2.86 15.11
CA SER A 60 -9.94 -3.38 16.28
C SER A 60 -8.96 -4.51 15.94
N HIS A 61 -9.16 -5.14 14.77
CA HIS A 61 -8.31 -6.21 14.22
C HIS A 61 -7.94 -5.84 12.79
N PRO A 62 -7.05 -4.86 12.60
CA PRO A 62 -6.69 -4.39 11.28
C PRO A 62 -5.92 -5.47 10.51
N GLU A 63 -6.31 -5.66 9.25
CA GLU A 63 -5.74 -6.65 8.35
C GLU A 63 -5.27 -6.02 7.05
N LYS A 64 -4.26 -6.62 6.44
CA LYS A 64 -3.78 -6.24 5.11
C LYS A 64 -4.95 -6.19 4.10
N GLY A 65 -5.09 -5.07 3.39
CA GLY A 65 -6.12 -4.89 2.36
C GLY A 65 -7.49 -4.49 2.88
N ASP A 66 -7.64 -4.16 4.15
CA ASP A 66 -8.90 -3.66 4.73
C ASP A 66 -9.14 -2.16 4.51
N TYR A 67 -8.14 -1.45 3.99
CA TYR A 67 -8.13 0.00 3.77
C TYR A 67 -8.43 0.83 5.01
N THR A 68 -8.30 0.26 6.20
CA THR A 68 -8.51 0.99 7.44
C THR A 68 -7.33 1.90 7.77
N GLU A 69 -7.63 3.04 8.40
CA GLU A 69 -6.57 3.86 8.99
C GLU A 69 -5.82 3.11 10.11
N SER A 70 -6.52 2.20 10.78
CA SER A 70 -5.94 1.32 11.81
C SER A 70 -4.82 0.43 11.22
N TYR A 71 -5.02 -0.14 10.02
CA TYR A 71 -3.96 -0.92 9.35
C TYR A 71 -2.83 -0.03 8.83
N GLN A 72 -3.14 1.15 8.32
CA GLN A 72 -2.11 2.10 7.92
C GLN A 72 -1.18 2.44 9.09
N CYS A 73 -1.72 2.56 10.32
CA CYS A 73 -0.90 2.70 11.53
C CYS A 73 0.01 1.51 11.76
N VAL A 74 -0.51 0.27 11.71
CA VAL A 74 0.28 -0.96 11.87
C VAL A 74 1.42 -1.02 10.87
N TYR A 75 1.12 -0.77 9.60
CA TYR A 75 2.11 -0.76 8.52
C TYR A 75 3.24 0.24 8.79
N HIS A 76 2.88 1.49 9.06
CA HIS A 76 3.87 2.55 9.24
C HIS A 76 4.62 2.44 10.58
N GLU A 77 4.01 1.90 11.64
CA GLU A 77 4.69 1.59 12.90
C GLU A 77 5.82 0.59 12.69
N HIS A 78 5.54 -0.49 11.96
CA HIS A 78 6.55 -1.50 11.64
C HIS A 78 7.70 -0.90 10.81
N ILE A 79 7.37 -0.23 9.70
CA ILE A 79 8.37 0.33 8.79
C ILE A 79 9.20 1.43 9.46
N ALA A 80 8.57 2.34 10.22
CA ALA A 80 9.30 3.42 10.90
C ALA A 80 10.29 2.85 11.94
N LYS A 81 9.89 1.81 12.68
CA LYS A 81 10.77 1.10 13.61
C LYS A 81 11.89 0.37 12.85
N MET A 82 11.55 -0.36 11.80
CA MET A 82 12.50 -1.07 10.95
C MET A 82 13.61 -0.14 10.43
N ILE A 83 13.23 1.05 9.97
CA ILE A 83 14.17 2.10 9.50
C ILE A 83 15.03 2.62 10.65
N ALA A 84 14.42 2.90 11.81
CA ALA A 84 15.14 3.44 12.97
C ALA A 84 16.21 2.46 13.50
N ASP A 85 15.95 1.17 13.38
CA ASP A 85 16.88 0.11 13.79
C ASP A 85 18.03 -0.10 12.77
N ARG A 86 17.97 0.52 11.57
CA ARG A 86 18.92 0.33 10.46
C ARG A 86 19.58 1.64 10.01
N PRO A 87 20.50 2.20 10.81
CA PRO A 87 21.13 3.50 10.53
C PRO A 87 21.97 3.51 9.23
N TRP A 88 22.21 2.37 8.62
CA TRP A 88 22.88 2.23 7.34
C TRP A 88 21.96 2.46 6.12
N LEU A 89 20.64 2.56 6.32
CA LEU A 89 19.73 3.06 5.29
C LEU A 89 19.95 4.56 5.12
N TRP A 90 20.46 4.98 3.96
CA TRP A 90 20.86 6.36 3.74
C TRP A 90 19.69 7.30 3.40
N ALA A 91 18.63 6.76 2.83
CA ALA A 91 17.41 7.52 2.50
C ALA A 91 16.19 6.60 2.52
N THR A 92 15.06 7.14 2.99
CA THR A 92 13.77 6.45 3.02
C THR A 92 12.65 7.43 2.72
N HIS A 93 11.71 7.04 1.84
CA HIS A 93 10.68 7.96 1.37
C HIS A 93 9.29 7.35 1.53
N VAL A 94 8.48 7.99 2.35
CA VAL A 94 7.07 7.61 2.50
C VAL A 94 6.30 7.92 1.22
N TRP A 95 5.58 6.98 0.69
CA TRP A 95 4.60 7.18 -0.35
C TRP A 95 3.18 7.17 0.26
N ASN A 96 2.51 8.35 0.48
CA ASN A 96 3.22 9.59 0.31
C ASN A 96 2.65 10.64 1.30
N MET A 97 2.97 11.89 1.16
CA MET A 97 2.52 12.94 2.07
C MET A 97 1.02 13.19 1.94
N PHE A 98 0.45 13.14 0.73
CA PHE A 98 -0.94 13.49 0.45
C PHE A 98 -1.61 12.42 -0.38
N ASP A 99 -2.89 12.16 -0.13
CA ASP A 99 -3.74 11.49 -1.11
C ASP A 99 -3.78 12.32 -2.40
N PHE A 100 -3.83 11.66 -3.55
CA PHE A 100 -3.78 12.33 -4.85
C PHE A 100 -4.64 11.64 -5.90
N ALA A 101 -4.98 12.37 -6.97
CA ALA A 101 -5.77 11.83 -8.07
C ALA A 101 -4.98 10.75 -8.84
N ALA A 102 -5.62 9.62 -9.05
CA ALA A 102 -5.09 8.47 -9.78
C ALA A 102 -6.23 7.81 -10.57
N ASP A 103 -6.47 8.29 -11.79
CA ASP A 103 -7.65 7.99 -12.62
C ASP A 103 -7.96 6.49 -12.77
N GLY A 104 -6.93 5.66 -12.91
CA GLY A 104 -7.09 4.21 -13.06
C GLY A 104 -7.39 3.44 -11.77
N ARG A 105 -7.47 4.11 -10.61
CA ARG A 105 -7.72 3.45 -9.33
C ARG A 105 -9.20 3.42 -8.96
N ASP A 106 -9.66 2.26 -8.49
CA ASP A 106 -11.01 2.06 -7.94
C ASP A 106 -10.90 1.12 -6.73
N GLU A 107 -10.27 1.61 -5.68
CA GLU A 107 -9.90 0.86 -4.48
C GLU A 107 -10.25 1.63 -3.21
N GLY A 108 -10.40 0.94 -2.08
CA GLY A 108 -10.60 1.56 -0.77
C GLY A 108 -11.88 2.41 -0.67
N GLY A 109 -12.91 2.09 -1.49
CA GLY A 109 -14.19 2.80 -1.51
C GLY A 109 -14.14 4.17 -2.18
N LYS A 110 -13.06 4.49 -2.94
CA LYS A 110 -12.93 5.73 -3.70
C LYS A 110 -12.43 5.47 -5.10
N HIS A 111 -13.11 6.05 -6.09
CA HIS A 111 -12.71 6.02 -7.48
C HIS A 111 -11.77 7.19 -7.81
N GLY A 112 -10.72 6.89 -8.59
CA GLY A 112 -9.78 7.89 -9.09
C GLY A 112 -8.87 8.52 -8.04
N GLU A 113 -8.64 7.87 -6.90
CA GLU A 113 -7.81 8.40 -5.80
C GLU A 113 -6.81 7.35 -5.30
N ASN A 114 -5.55 7.77 -5.13
CA ASN A 114 -4.56 7.03 -4.34
C ASN A 114 -4.65 7.49 -2.90
N GLN A 115 -4.87 6.56 -1.96
CA GLN A 115 -5.16 6.84 -0.55
C GLN A 115 -3.97 6.55 0.37
N LYS A 116 -2.74 6.42 -0.17
CA LYS A 116 -1.52 6.20 0.64
C LYS A 116 -1.02 7.45 1.36
N GLY A 117 -1.64 8.60 1.13
CA GLY A 117 -1.27 9.83 1.80
C GLY A 117 -1.36 9.75 3.32
N LEU A 118 -0.45 10.43 4.00
CA LEU A 118 -0.54 10.70 5.44
C LEU A 118 -1.55 11.82 5.75
N VAL A 119 -1.95 12.57 4.72
CA VAL A 119 -2.92 13.67 4.76
C VAL A 119 -3.90 13.48 3.61
N THR A 120 -5.17 13.73 3.85
CA THR A 120 -6.23 13.56 2.85
C THR A 120 -6.06 14.47 1.63
N PHE A 121 -6.71 14.11 0.53
CA PHE A 121 -6.67 14.83 -0.75
C PHE A 121 -6.96 16.34 -0.61
N ASP A 122 -7.95 16.70 0.19
CA ASP A 122 -8.35 18.08 0.46
C ASP A 122 -7.45 18.83 1.45
N ARG A 123 -6.41 18.18 1.97
CA ARG A 123 -5.41 18.71 2.93
C ARG A 123 -5.96 19.06 4.31
N LYS A 124 -7.21 18.69 4.60
CA LYS A 124 -7.86 19.08 5.87
C LYS A 124 -7.60 18.13 7.01
N LEU A 125 -7.43 16.82 6.72
CA LEU A 125 -7.27 15.82 7.73
C LEU A 125 -5.88 15.18 7.64
N LYS A 126 -5.16 15.19 8.76
CA LYS A 126 -3.95 14.41 8.99
C LYS A 126 -4.38 13.06 9.54
N LYS A 127 -4.00 11.98 8.86
CA LYS A 127 -4.23 10.61 9.33
C LYS A 127 -3.30 10.31 10.51
N ASP A 128 -3.62 9.32 11.33
CA ASP A 128 -2.82 9.01 12.51
C ASP A 128 -1.33 8.73 12.19
N PRO A 129 -0.95 8.03 11.10
CA PRO A 129 0.47 7.84 10.75
C PRO A 129 1.26 9.14 10.48
N PHE A 130 0.60 10.25 10.15
CA PHE A 130 1.27 11.55 10.09
C PHE A 130 1.93 11.89 11.43
N TYR A 131 1.24 11.62 12.53
CA TYR A 131 1.75 11.90 13.87
C TYR A 131 2.80 10.89 14.33
N LEU A 132 2.78 9.66 13.79
CA LEU A 132 3.87 8.72 13.98
C LEU A 132 5.19 9.30 13.44
N TYR A 133 5.20 9.77 12.18
CA TYR A 133 6.39 10.40 11.61
C TYR A 133 6.76 11.72 12.30
N LYS A 134 5.78 12.48 12.79
CA LYS A 134 6.06 13.62 13.66
C LYS A 134 6.79 13.17 14.93
N ALA A 135 6.45 12.02 15.51
CA ALA A 135 7.14 11.50 16.68
C ALA A 135 8.60 11.11 16.39
N TYR A 136 8.89 10.57 15.20
CA TYR A 136 10.25 10.20 14.80
C TYR A 136 11.10 11.40 14.38
N TRP A 137 10.53 12.37 13.67
CA TRP A 137 11.29 13.37 12.95
C TRP A 137 11.21 14.79 13.53
N SER A 138 10.19 15.10 14.33
CA SER A 138 10.03 16.44 14.92
C SER A 138 10.69 16.53 16.29
N LYS A 139 11.26 17.70 16.58
CA LYS A 139 11.74 18.09 17.92
C LYS A 139 10.68 18.84 18.73
N GLU A 140 9.57 19.24 18.11
CA GLU A 140 8.46 19.86 18.83
C GLU A 140 7.77 18.81 19.71
N PRO A 141 7.72 19.01 21.05
CA PRO A 141 7.03 18.09 21.93
C PRO A 141 5.53 18.07 21.62
N PHE A 142 4.95 16.88 21.64
CA PHE A 142 3.52 16.69 21.43
C PHE A 142 3.02 15.36 21.97
N VAL A 143 1.70 15.26 22.10
CA VAL A 143 0.96 14.02 22.36
C VAL A 143 -0.18 13.92 21.36
N HIS A 144 -0.39 12.77 20.74
CA HIS A 144 -1.49 12.50 19.84
C HIS A 144 -2.14 11.16 20.15
N LEU A 145 -3.42 11.17 20.51
CA LEU A 145 -4.25 9.97 20.61
C LEU A 145 -4.71 9.53 19.23
N CYS A 146 -4.38 8.30 18.87
CA CYS A 146 -4.85 7.66 17.65
C CYS A 146 -6.31 7.21 17.76
N GLY A 147 -6.96 6.98 16.62
CA GLY A 147 -8.31 6.44 16.57
C GLY A 147 -9.40 7.45 16.98
N SER A 148 -9.17 8.76 16.78
CA SER A 148 -10.19 9.78 17.05
C SER A 148 -11.46 9.61 16.19
N ARG A 149 -11.36 8.90 15.07
CA ARG A 149 -12.45 8.55 14.14
C ARG A 149 -13.05 7.18 14.43
N TYR A 150 -12.36 6.33 15.19
CA TYR A 150 -12.84 5.05 15.68
C TYR A 150 -13.57 5.24 17.01
N VAL A 151 -14.76 5.88 16.98
CA VAL A 151 -15.54 6.22 18.17
C VAL A 151 -16.29 5.01 18.71
N ASP A 152 -17.07 4.32 17.86
CA ASP A 152 -17.87 3.17 18.24
C ASP A 152 -17.01 1.90 18.23
N ARG A 153 -16.90 1.26 19.38
CA ARG A 153 -16.06 0.07 19.59
C ARG A 153 -16.88 -1.07 20.18
N ALA A 154 -16.82 -2.24 19.54
CA ALA A 154 -17.61 -3.40 19.96
C ALA A 154 -16.89 -4.32 20.96
N GLU A 155 -15.58 -4.17 21.12
CA GLU A 155 -14.79 -4.91 22.09
C GLU A 155 -14.97 -4.42 23.52
N ASP A 156 -14.88 -5.32 24.51
CA ASP A 156 -14.98 -4.96 25.94
C ASP A 156 -13.69 -4.32 26.47
N VAL A 157 -12.56 -4.68 25.86
CA VAL A 157 -11.25 -4.08 26.10
C VAL A 157 -10.70 -3.57 24.80
N THR A 158 -10.45 -2.29 24.71
CA THR A 158 -9.98 -1.63 23.49
C THR A 158 -8.54 -1.20 23.62
N GLU A 159 -7.78 -1.29 22.55
CA GLU A 159 -6.45 -0.71 22.48
C GLU A 159 -6.56 0.81 22.25
N ILE A 160 -5.84 1.56 23.07
CA ILE A 160 -5.64 3.01 22.91
C ILE A 160 -4.17 3.24 22.60
N LYS A 161 -3.88 3.73 21.38
CA LYS A 161 -2.53 4.10 20.96
C LYS A 161 -2.31 5.60 21.09
N VAL A 162 -1.09 5.96 21.48
CA VAL A 162 -0.64 7.35 21.56
C VAL A 162 0.70 7.48 20.85
N TYR A 163 0.81 8.44 19.96
CA TYR A 163 2.08 8.85 19.37
C TYR A 163 2.62 10.08 20.06
N SER A 164 3.88 10.02 20.48
CA SER A 164 4.56 11.11 21.17
C SER A 164 6.07 11.00 21.00
N ASN A 165 6.76 12.13 20.96
CA ASN A 165 8.22 12.20 21.06
C ASN A 165 8.70 12.50 22.49
N LEU A 166 7.80 12.42 23.47
CA LEU A 166 8.10 12.57 24.88
C LEU A 166 8.29 11.19 25.53
N PRO A 167 9.13 11.08 26.58
CA PRO A 167 9.53 9.78 27.13
C PRO A 167 8.46 9.11 28.01
N GLU A 168 7.44 9.85 28.42
CA GLU A 168 6.40 9.37 29.32
C GLU A 168 5.03 9.84 28.83
N VAL A 169 4.02 8.98 28.91
CA VAL A 169 2.62 9.31 28.63
C VAL A 169 1.72 8.73 29.72
N SER A 170 0.84 9.56 30.28
CA SER A 170 -0.22 9.17 31.21
C SER A 170 -1.57 9.15 30.51
N LEU A 171 -2.30 8.04 30.61
CA LEU A 171 -3.64 7.87 30.07
C LEU A 171 -4.70 8.10 31.16
N TYR A 172 -5.72 8.86 30.83
CA TYR A 172 -6.87 9.13 31.71
C TYR A 172 -8.17 8.70 31.00
N LYS A 173 -9.08 8.13 31.78
CA LYS A 173 -10.47 7.85 31.38
C LYS A 173 -11.42 8.64 32.28
N ASP A 174 -12.25 9.50 31.67
CA ASP A 174 -13.21 10.38 32.37
C ASP A 174 -12.55 11.20 33.49
N GLY A 175 -11.33 11.67 33.24
CA GLY A 175 -10.53 12.46 34.17
C GLY A 175 -9.79 11.65 35.25
N GLN A 176 -9.97 10.33 35.32
CA GLN A 176 -9.25 9.45 36.25
C GLN A 176 -8.03 8.82 35.58
N LEU A 177 -6.89 8.88 36.26
CA LEU A 177 -5.67 8.24 35.79
C LEU A 177 -5.86 6.72 35.68
N VAL A 178 -5.55 6.17 34.50
CA VAL A 178 -5.59 4.75 34.23
C VAL A 178 -4.19 4.14 34.42
N GLU A 179 -3.22 4.66 33.69
CA GLU A 179 -1.85 4.15 33.68
C GLU A 179 -0.89 5.23 33.17
N THR A 180 0.37 5.15 33.63
CA THR A 180 1.49 5.94 33.08
C THR A 180 2.52 4.98 32.50
N LYS A 181 2.94 5.21 31.25
CA LYS A 181 3.97 4.42 30.59
C LYS A 181 5.18 5.26 30.24
N GLN A 182 6.36 4.67 30.47
CA GLN A 182 7.61 5.10 29.86
C GLN A 182 7.78 4.42 28.50
N GLY A 183 8.28 5.12 27.53
CA GLY A 183 8.45 4.56 26.20
C GLY A 183 9.05 5.54 25.21
N ASP A 184 8.96 5.20 23.93
CA ASP A 184 9.42 6.03 22.84
C ASP A 184 8.49 5.86 21.63
N LYS A 185 8.06 6.97 21.06
CA LYS A 185 7.23 7.11 19.83
C LYS A 185 5.81 6.52 19.92
N VAL A 186 5.65 5.26 20.33
CA VAL A 186 4.38 4.54 20.33
C VAL A 186 4.09 4.02 21.74
N PHE A 187 2.95 4.42 22.29
CA PHE A 187 2.47 3.97 23.60
C PHE A 187 1.11 3.29 23.39
N ALA A 188 1.00 2.02 23.77
CA ALA A 188 -0.25 1.25 23.67
C ALA A 188 -0.77 0.90 25.05
N PHE A 189 -2.07 1.16 25.27
CA PHE A 189 -2.78 0.88 26.51
C PHE A 189 -3.97 -0.03 26.23
N GLN A 190 -4.24 -0.98 27.13
CA GLN A 190 -5.43 -1.81 27.09
C GLN A 190 -6.48 -1.24 28.05
N LEU A 191 -7.62 -0.83 27.52
CA LEU A 191 -8.61 -0.08 28.28
C LEU A 191 -9.98 -0.77 28.27
N PRO A 192 -10.50 -1.22 29.41
CA PRO A 192 -11.88 -1.65 29.53
C PRO A 192 -12.85 -0.50 29.33
N ILE A 193 -13.87 -0.70 28.47
CA ILE A 193 -14.91 0.30 28.15
C ILE A 193 -16.32 -0.27 28.35
N THR A 194 -17.25 0.56 28.83
CA THR A 194 -18.62 0.14 29.15
C THR A 194 -19.70 1.13 28.69
N GLY A 195 -19.39 2.04 27.80
CA GLY A 195 -20.29 3.08 27.33
C GLY A 195 -19.48 4.21 26.70
N LYS A 196 -19.96 5.44 26.84
CA LYS A 196 -19.28 6.64 26.34
C LYS A 196 -18.25 7.10 27.35
N HIS A 197 -17.01 7.25 26.88
CA HIS A 197 -15.88 7.71 27.70
C HIS A 197 -15.10 8.80 26.98
N SER A 198 -14.59 9.75 27.74
CA SER A 198 -13.55 10.68 27.30
C SER A 198 -12.19 10.11 27.67
N ILE A 199 -11.36 9.90 26.68
CA ILE A 199 -9.99 9.39 26.85
C ILE A 199 -9.03 10.53 26.61
N GLU A 200 -8.14 10.77 27.56
CA GLU A 200 -7.13 11.82 27.47
C GLU A 200 -5.74 11.23 27.70
N ALA A 201 -4.79 11.57 26.82
CA ALA A 201 -3.37 11.31 27.02
C ALA A 201 -2.65 12.60 27.37
N ARG A 202 -1.76 12.55 28.37
CA ARG A 202 -0.97 13.70 28.83
C ARG A 202 0.50 13.35 28.95
N SER A 203 1.34 14.34 28.59
CA SER A 203 2.77 14.33 28.89
C SER A 203 3.25 15.76 29.09
N GLY A 204 3.67 16.11 30.31
CA GLY A 204 3.96 17.50 30.67
C GLY A 204 2.77 18.42 30.43
N GLU A 205 2.96 19.48 29.64
CA GLU A 205 1.90 20.45 29.29
C GLU A 205 1.10 20.05 28.04
N HIS A 206 1.47 18.93 27.40
CA HIS A 206 0.83 18.46 26.17
C HIS A 206 -0.27 17.45 26.46
N SER A 207 -1.40 17.60 25.80
CA SER A 207 -2.49 16.63 25.89
C SER A 207 -3.21 16.43 24.58
N SER A 208 -3.90 15.30 24.46
CA SER A 208 -4.78 14.94 23.37
C SER A 208 -6.00 14.23 23.92
N VAL A 209 -7.17 14.47 23.37
CA VAL A 209 -8.44 13.89 23.84
C VAL A 209 -9.19 13.27 22.69
N ILE A 210 -9.75 12.08 22.90
CA ILE A 210 -10.68 11.42 21.99
C ILE A 210 -11.93 10.95 22.76
N LEU A 211 -12.99 10.64 22.00
CA LEU A 211 -14.18 10.00 22.54
C LEU A 211 -14.22 8.54 22.08
N VAL A 212 -14.60 7.64 22.97
CA VAL A 212 -14.89 6.26 22.65
C VAL A 212 -16.29 5.91 23.15
N ASN A 213 -16.97 5.02 22.44
CA ASN A 213 -18.31 4.58 22.77
C ASN A 213 -18.40 3.07 22.63
N LYS A 214 -18.63 2.34 23.72
CA LYS A 214 -18.90 0.89 23.65
C LYS A 214 -20.25 0.67 23.02
N VAL A 215 -20.29 -0.15 21.98
CA VAL A 215 -21.50 -0.59 21.27
C VAL A 215 -21.60 -2.12 21.31
N ASP A 216 -22.83 -2.64 21.10
CA ASP A 216 -23.08 -4.09 21.16
C ASP A 216 -22.60 -4.84 19.91
N ALA A 217 -22.49 -4.14 18.78
CA ALA A 217 -22.03 -4.71 17.51
C ALA A 217 -21.13 -3.71 16.78
N PRO A 218 -20.17 -4.20 15.95
CA PRO A 218 -19.35 -3.33 15.12
C PRO A 218 -20.16 -2.39 14.25
N ASN A 219 -19.75 -1.14 14.17
CA ASN A 219 -20.36 -0.14 13.30
C ASN A 219 -20.05 -0.49 11.83
N PRO A 220 -21.05 -0.80 10.99
CA PRO A 220 -20.84 -1.23 9.61
C PRO A 220 -20.17 -0.15 8.76
N ASP A 221 -20.32 1.14 9.10
CA ASP A 221 -19.70 2.24 8.36
C ASP A 221 -18.17 2.26 8.46
N TYR A 222 -17.60 1.50 9.41
CA TYR A 222 -16.14 1.36 9.56
C TYR A 222 -15.52 0.29 8.68
N ALA A 223 -16.32 -0.54 8.02
CA ALA A 223 -15.86 -1.57 7.13
C ALA A 223 -16.24 -1.25 5.67
N MET A 224 -15.41 -1.66 4.74
CA MET A 224 -15.72 -1.55 3.32
C MET A 224 -16.68 -2.67 2.90
N ASP A 225 -17.81 -2.31 2.29
CA ASP A 225 -18.90 -3.24 1.92
C ASP A 225 -18.50 -4.31 0.89
N ASN A 226 -17.53 -4.04 0.06
CA ASN A 226 -17.02 -4.99 -0.93
C ASN A 226 -15.50 -5.02 -0.81
N ARG A 227 -14.96 -5.85 0.07
CA ARG A 227 -13.52 -6.15 0.10
C ARG A 227 -13.12 -6.78 -1.25
N LYS A 228 -12.86 -5.93 -2.23
CA LYS A 228 -11.98 -6.34 -3.31
C LYS A 228 -10.62 -6.46 -2.66
N ASN A 229 -10.04 -7.65 -2.70
CA ASN A 229 -8.65 -7.83 -2.31
C ASN A 229 -7.83 -6.75 -2.98
N VAL A 230 -6.91 -6.15 -2.25
CA VAL A 230 -5.88 -5.29 -2.84
C VAL A 230 -5.36 -6.06 -4.04
N THR A 231 -5.51 -5.48 -5.22
CA THR A 231 -5.10 -6.14 -6.44
C THR A 231 -3.60 -6.30 -6.36
N ASN A 232 -3.17 -7.49 -5.99
CA ASN A 232 -1.77 -7.83 -6.03
C ASN A 232 -1.40 -8.13 -7.47
N TRP A 233 -0.76 -7.18 -8.13
CA TRP A 233 -0.19 -7.33 -9.46
C TRP A 233 0.91 -8.41 -9.52
N PHE A 234 1.32 -8.89 -8.37
CA PHE A 234 2.39 -9.87 -8.16
C PHE A 234 1.84 -11.20 -7.61
N ASP A 235 0.53 -11.37 -7.49
CA ASP A 235 -0.08 -12.61 -7.03
C ASP A 235 0.07 -13.71 -8.07
N GLY A 236 0.96 -14.58 -7.75
CA GLY A 236 1.29 -15.84 -8.35
C GLY A 236 2.80 -15.99 -8.37
N GLU A 237 3.32 -17.01 -7.76
CA GLU A 237 4.59 -17.58 -8.20
C GLU A 237 4.37 -17.91 -9.68
N LEU A 238 4.84 -17.01 -10.54
CA LEU A 238 4.79 -17.25 -11.97
C LEU A 238 5.75 -18.40 -12.23
N ASP A 239 5.25 -19.46 -12.80
CA ASP A 239 6.12 -20.47 -13.37
C ASP A 239 6.87 -19.84 -14.55
N GLU A 240 8.14 -19.50 -14.35
CA GLU A 240 8.98 -18.85 -15.36
C GLU A 240 9.18 -19.72 -16.62
N SER A 241 8.92 -21.03 -16.52
CA SER A 241 8.92 -21.95 -17.66
C SER A 241 7.68 -21.82 -18.53
N CYS A 242 6.62 -21.14 -18.02
CA CYS A 242 5.38 -20.88 -18.71
C CYS A 242 5.26 -19.41 -19.14
N TRP A 243 4.43 -19.16 -20.16
CA TRP A 243 4.11 -17.78 -20.57
C TRP A 243 3.30 -17.04 -19.51
N SER A 244 3.54 -15.76 -19.37
CA SER A 244 2.82 -14.87 -18.46
C SER A 244 2.54 -13.53 -19.10
N VAL A 245 1.66 -12.74 -18.51
CA VAL A 245 1.40 -11.36 -18.97
C VAL A 245 2.61 -10.43 -18.77
N LYS A 246 3.59 -10.84 -17.99
CA LYS A 246 4.87 -10.13 -17.78
C LYS A 246 5.88 -10.35 -18.91
N ASP A 247 5.65 -11.34 -19.75
CA ASP A 247 6.52 -11.64 -20.88
C ASP A 247 6.38 -10.63 -22.02
N ASN A 248 7.43 -10.60 -22.87
CA ASN A 248 7.45 -9.71 -24.02
C ASN A 248 6.36 -10.09 -25.04
N MET A 249 5.58 -9.11 -25.46
CA MET A 249 4.44 -9.31 -26.37
C MET A 249 4.85 -9.92 -27.71
N ALA A 250 5.93 -9.44 -28.32
CA ALA A 250 6.37 -9.96 -29.63
C ALA A 250 6.86 -11.40 -29.52
N ALA A 251 7.57 -11.74 -28.44
CA ALA A 251 8.04 -13.10 -28.19
C ALA A 251 6.86 -14.08 -27.99
N ALA A 252 5.88 -13.70 -27.17
CA ALA A 252 4.69 -14.51 -26.92
C ALA A 252 3.80 -14.65 -28.17
N MET A 253 3.69 -13.61 -29.01
CA MET A 253 2.98 -13.67 -30.29
C MET A 253 3.62 -14.62 -31.31
N ALA A 254 4.94 -14.84 -31.20
CA ALA A 254 5.66 -15.79 -32.06
C ALA A 254 5.51 -17.25 -31.61
N ASP A 255 5.06 -17.49 -30.38
CA ASP A 255 4.87 -18.84 -29.85
C ASP A 255 3.66 -19.54 -30.52
N PRO A 256 3.76 -20.81 -30.88
CA PRO A 256 2.71 -21.53 -31.60
C PRO A 256 1.42 -21.75 -30.80
N LYS A 257 1.49 -21.71 -29.45
CA LYS A 257 0.35 -21.92 -28.55
C LYS A 257 -0.18 -20.60 -27.97
N ALA A 258 0.70 -19.70 -27.48
CA ALA A 258 0.32 -18.42 -26.91
C ALA A 258 -0.10 -17.41 -28.00
N GLY A 259 0.58 -17.39 -29.14
CA GLY A 259 0.34 -16.45 -30.24
C GLY A 259 -1.11 -16.40 -30.75
N PRO A 260 -1.77 -17.53 -31.03
CA PRO A 260 -3.17 -17.55 -31.46
C PRO A 260 -4.13 -16.91 -30.45
N ILE A 261 -3.88 -17.11 -29.14
CA ILE A 261 -4.70 -16.55 -28.06
C ILE A 261 -4.55 -15.03 -28.02
N LEU A 262 -3.32 -14.55 -28.04
CA LEU A 262 -3.01 -13.12 -28.04
C LEU A 262 -3.53 -12.42 -29.28
N LYS A 263 -3.45 -13.09 -30.43
CA LYS A 263 -4.00 -12.59 -31.69
C LYS A 263 -5.51 -12.44 -31.62
N GLN A 264 -6.22 -13.42 -31.07
CA GLN A 264 -7.69 -13.35 -30.92
C GLN A 264 -8.11 -12.14 -30.03
N ILE A 265 -7.35 -11.86 -28.96
CA ILE A 265 -7.60 -10.71 -28.10
C ILE A 265 -7.32 -9.41 -28.85
N SER A 266 -6.20 -9.34 -29.58
CA SER A 266 -5.84 -8.19 -30.40
C SER A 266 -6.88 -7.92 -31.50
N ASP A 267 -7.37 -8.96 -32.18
CA ASP A 267 -8.39 -8.84 -33.23
C ASP A 267 -9.73 -8.35 -32.65
N LYS A 268 -10.12 -8.83 -31.46
CA LYS A 268 -11.29 -8.33 -30.73
C LYS A 268 -11.15 -6.86 -30.35
N ALA A 269 -10.00 -6.45 -29.83
CA ALA A 269 -9.72 -5.06 -29.48
C ALA A 269 -9.70 -4.14 -30.72
N ALA A 270 -9.16 -4.63 -31.82
CA ALA A 270 -9.17 -3.92 -33.09
C ALA A 270 -10.60 -3.76 -33.65
N ALA A 271 -11.43 -4.80 -33.60
CA ALA A 271 -12.84 -4.76 -34.02
C ALA A 271 -13.65 -3.73 -33.19
N ALA A 272 -13.40 -3.63 -31.90
CA ALA A 272 -14.05 -2.66 -31.01
C ALA A 272 -13.69 -1.18 -31.34
N ARG A 273 -12.53 -0.94 -32.00
CA ARG A 273 -12.03 0.40 -32.37
C ARG A 273 -12.45 0.86 -33.76
N GLY A 274 -13.13 0.02 -34.54
CA GLY A 274 -13.75 0.38 -35.82
C GLY A 274 -12.78 1.00 -36.82
N ASP A 275 -13.16 2.16 -37.40
CA ASP A 275 -12.44 2.84 -38.49
C ASP A 275 -11.01 3.27 -38.12
N VAL A 276 -10.70 3.44 -36.83
CA VAL A 276 -9.34 3.79 -36.38
C VAL A 276 -8.37 2.63 -36.63
N ALA A 277 -8.83 1.38 -36.41
CA ALA A 277 -8.01 0.19 -36.68
C ALA A 277 -7.71 -0.02 -38.16
N ALA A 278 -8.67 0.33 -39.06
CA ALA A 278 -8.47 0.31 -40.49
C ALA A 278 -7.42 1.35 -40.93
N ALA A 279 -7.49 2.58 -40.41
CA ALA A 279 -6.55 3.65 -40.76
C ALA A 279 -5.10 3.32 -40.33
N VAL A 280 -4.91 2.53 -39.28
CA VAL A 280 -3.57 2.06 -38.84
C VAL A 280 -3.02 1.01 -39.80
N LYS A 281 -3.84 0.06 -40.26
CA LYS A 281 -3.44 -1.00 -41.21
C LYS A 281 -2.91 -0.45 -42.53
N ASP A 282 -3.49 0.65 -43.00
CA ASP A 282 -3.15 1.27 -44.28
C ASP A 282 -1.94 2.23 -44.19
N ASN A 283 -1.36 2.41 -42.98
CA ASN A 283 -0.22 3.28 -42.79
C ASN A 283 1.04 2.49 -42.37
N PRO A 284 2.00 2.24 -43.30
CA PRO A 284 3.20 1.45 -43.00
C PRO A 284 4.06 2.00 -41.85
N ALA A 285 4.07 3.31 -41.64
CA ALA A 285 4.85 3.95 -40.58
C ALA A 285 4.22 3.66 -39.21
N LEU A 286 2.90 3.66 -39.09
CA LEU A 286 2.18 3.29 -37.86
C LEU A 286 2.31 1.80 -37.55
N VAL A 287 2.24 0.94 -38.57
CA VAL A 287 2.48 -0.51 -38.41
C VAL A 287 3.88 -0.76 -37.86
N ALA A 288 4.91 -0.15 -38.46
CA ALA A 288 6.29 -0.30 -38.02
C ALA A 288 6.49 0.26 -36.58
N MET A 289 5.77 1.31 -36.20
CA MET A 289 5.79 1.83 -34.82
C MET A 289 5.16 0.87 -33.83
N MET A 290 4.02 0.25 -34.19
CA MET A 290 3.36 -0.76 -33.34
C MET A 290 4.22 -2.02 -33.20
N GLU A 291 4.87 -2.49 -34.26
CA GLU A 291 5.80 -3.63 -34.19
C GLU A 291 6.97 -3.34 -33.23
N ARG A 292 7.54 -2.14 -33.29
CA ARG A 292 8.59 -1.71 -32.35
C ARG A 292 8.09 -1.62 -30.91
N ALA A 293 6.85 -1.18 -30.70
CA ALA A 293 6.23 -1.16 -29.39
C ALA A 293 6.05 -2.59 -28.84
N MET A 294 5.54 -3.51 -29.66
CA MET A 294 5.40 -4.92 -29.28
C MET A 294 6.74 -5.57 -28.88
N GLN A 295 7.84 -5.18 -29.52
CA GLN A 295 9.18 -5.69 -29.19
C GLN A 295 9.73 -5.18 -27.85
N ARG A 296 9.16 -4.10 -27.29
CA ARG A 296 9.64 -3.43 -26.07
C ARG A 296 8.69 -3.54 -24.89
N MET A 297 7.46 -3.94 -25.13
CA MET A 297 6.40 -3.95 -24.12
C MET A 297 6.06 -5.37 -23.68
N THR A 298 5.63 -5.49 -22.43
CA THR A 298 5.01 -6.71 -21.92
C THR A 298 3.57 -6.83 -22.43
N ILE A 299 3.02 -8.04 -22.40
CA ILE A 299 1.62 -8.31 -22.73
C ILE A 299 0.69 -7.44 -21.85
N GLU A 300 0.96 -7.40 -20.56
CA GLU A 300 0.23 -6.60 -19.59
C GLU A 300 0.22 -5.10 -19.95
N SER A 301 1.39 -4.51 -20.21
CA SER A 301 1.50 -3.09 -20.56
C SER A 301 0.68 -2.74 -21.83
N MET A 302 0.66 -3.64 -22.82
CA MET A 302 -0.15 -3.44 -24.02
C MET A 302 -1.65 -3.56 -23.76
N LEU A 303 -2.05 -4.51 -22.93
CA LEU A 303 -3.45 -4.70 -22.57
C LEU A 303 -4.00 -3.52 -21.76
N MET A 304 -3.21 -3.00 -20.80
CA MET A 304 -3.55 -1.80 -20.04
C MET A 304 -3.75 -0.59 -20.97
N GLN A 305 -2.83 -0.34 -21.89
CA GLN A 305 -2.96 0.73 -22.88
C GLN A 305 -4.16 0.53 -23.82
N ALA A 306 -4.57 -0.72 -24.03
CA ALA A 306 -5.76 -1.04 -24.79
C ALA A 306 -7.07 -0.89 -23.99
N GLY A 307 -6.98 -0.58 -22.69
CA GLY A 307 -8.13 -0.41 -21.81
C GLY A 307 -8.73 -1.73 -21.30
N ALA A 308 -7.94 -2.82 -21.27
CA ALA A 308 -8.37 -4.08 -20.67
C ALA A 308 -8.54 -3.92 -19.16
N SER A 309 -9.55 -4.60 -18.60
CA SER A 309 -9.74 -4.63 -17.15
C SER A 309 -8.70 -5.54 -16.47
N GLU A 310 -8.47 -5.32 -15.19
CA GLU A 310 -7.60 -6.17 -14.38
C GLU A 310 -8.02 -7.64 -14.40
N GLU A 311 -9.33 -7.89 -14.36
CA GLU A 311 -9.86 -9.26 -14.39
C GLU A 311 -9.55 -9.94 -15.72
N ASP A 312 -9.65 -9.22 -16.86
CA ASP A 312 -9.27 -9.74 -18.16
C ASP A 312 -7.78 -10.09 -18.21
N ILE A 313 -6.93 -9.24 -17.64
CA ILE A 313 -5.48 -9.47 -17.57
C ILE A 313 -5.16 -10.68 -16.68
N LYS A 314 -5.79 -10.80 -15.51
CA LYS A 314 -5.64 -11.97 -14.62
C LYS A 314 -6.13 -13.25 -15.26
N GLN A 315 -7.27 -13.20 -15.96
CA GLN A 315 -7.80 -14.37 -16.64
C GLN A 315 -6.86 -14.81 -17.77
N LEU A 316 -6.33 -13.86 -18.54
CA LEU A 316 -5.33 -14.17 -19.57
C LEU A 316 -4.07 -14.77 -18.96
N ASN A 317 -3.59 -14.21 -17.84
CA ASN A 317 -2.40 -14.74 -17.17
C ASN A 317 -2.58 -16.21 -16.73
N ARG A 318 -3.75 -16.56 -16.19
CA ARG A 318 -4.08 -17.97 -15.84
C ARG A 318 -4.01 -18.88 -17.07
N VAL A 319 -4.47 -18.41 -18.22
CA VAL A 319 -4.40 -19.18 -19.48
C VAL A 319 -2.96 -19.32 -19.94
N LEU A 320 -2.18 -18.24 -19.92
CA LEU A 320 -0.77 -18.24 -20.34
C LEU A 320 0.10 -19.11 -19.43
N GLN A 321 -0.15 -19.13 -18.13
CA GLN A 321 0.56 -19.99 -17.16
C GLN A 321 0.29 -21.50 -17.36
N GLY A 322 -0.66 -21.87 -18.20
CA GLY A 322 -0.84 -23.24 -18.68
C GLY A 322 -0.05 -23.58 -19.96
N ILE A 323 0.77 -22.64 -20.49
CA ILE A 323 1.50 -22.81 -21.74
C ILE A 323 3.00 -22.69 -21.50
N SER A 324 3.71 -23.80 -21.59
CA SER A 324 5.17 -23.81 -21.44
C SER A 324 5.85 -23.05 -22.59
N LYS A 325 6.89 -22.31 -22.29
CA LYS A 325 7.82 -21.69 -23.25
C LYS A 325 8.66 -22.81 -23.87
N GLU A 326 8.63 -22.95 -25.17
CA GLU A 326 9.48 -23.91 -25.93
C GLU A 326 10.79 -23.26 -26.34
#